data_633fcc1595ece25792919935da7541cc
#
_entry.id   633fcc1595ece25792919935da7541cc
#
_cell.length_a   1.000
_cell.length_b   1.000
_cell.length_c   1.000
_cell.angle_alpha   90.00
_cell.angle_beta   90.00
_cell.angle_gamma   90.00
#
_symmetry.space_group_name_H-M   'P 1'
#
loop_
_entity.id
_entity.type
_entity.pdbx_description
1 polymer ?
#
loop_
_entity_poly.entity_id
_entity_poly.type
_entity_poly.pdbx_seq_one_letter_code
_entity_poly.pdbx_strand_id
1 'polypeptide(L)' 'MDELSPIEACILLLGALELRQFPETPYRVIINEAIELAKSFGGTDGHKFVNGVLDHLAAQLRPEEVAARQKQQQP' A
#
# COMPACT_ATOMS: atom_id res chain seq x y z
N MET A 1 20.32 5.89 -6.56
CA MET A 1 19.18 5.30 -5.89
C MET A 1 19.31 3.80 -5.88
N ASP A 2 19.06 3.21 -4.77
CA ASP A 2 19.13 1.78 -4.67
C ASP A 2 18.00 1.16 -5.47
N GLU A 3 18.30 0.02 -6.03
CA GLU A 3 17.32 -0.68 -6.82
C GLU A 3 16.28 -1.32 -5.93
N LEU A 4 15.06 -1.33 -6.44
CA LEU A 4 13.97 -2.05 -5.81
C LEU A 4 14.30 -3.53 -5.86
N SER A 5 14.10 -4.25 -4.75
CA SER A 5 14.24 -5.68 -4.80
C SER A 5 13.10 -6.27 -5.63
N PRO A 6 13.32 -7.41 -6.29
CA PRO A 6 12.22 -8.04 -7.04
C PRO A 6 11.01 -8.35 -6.19
N ILE A 7 11.22 -8.71 -4.92
CA ILE A 7 10.13 -9.01 -4.02
C ILE A 7 9.31 -7.76 -3.74
N GLU A 8 9.98 -6.65 -3.46
CA GLU A 8 9.27 -5.39 -3.21
C GLU A 8 8.50 -4.94 -4.44
N ALA A 9 9.09 -5.10 -5.62
CA ALA A 9 8.41 -4.75 -6.85
C ALA A 9 7.15 -5.59 -7.04
N CYS A 10 7.20 -6.88 -6.74
CA CYS A 10 6.04 -7.75 -6.83
C CYS A 10 4.96 -7.34 -5.85
N ILE A 11 5.35 -7.03 -4.62
CA ILE A 11 4.40 -6.61 -3.59
C ILE A 11 3.70 -5.32 -3.99
N LEU A 12 4.46 -4.37 -4.53
CA LEU A 12 3.89 -3.11 -5.00
C LEU A 12 2.91 -3.33 -6.14
N LEU A 13 3.27 -4.20 -7.08
CA LEU A 13 2.40 -4.50 -8.20
C LEU A 13 1.09 -5.15 -7.74
N LEU A 14 1.19 -6.12 -6.84
CA LEU A 14 0.00 -6.78 -6.30
C LEU A 14 -0.89 -5.80 -5.56
N GLY A 15 -0.29 -4.95 -4.73
CA GLY A 15 -1.05 -3.95 -4.00
C GLY A 15 -1.75 -2.98 -4.93
N ALA A 16 -1.04 -2.52 -5.96
CA ALA A 16 -1.62 -1.59 -6.93
C ALA A 16 -2.78 -2.23 -7.68
N LEU A 17 -2.61 -3.50 -8.08
CA LEU A 17 -3.69 -4.23 -8.76
C LEU A 17 -4.89 -4.38 -7.85
N GLU A 18 -4.69 -4.71 -6.58
CA GLU A 18 -5.79 -4.87 -5.64
C GLU A 18 -6.51 -3.55 -5.42
N LEU A 19 -5.77 -2.47 -5.29
CA LEU A 19 -6.37 -1.15 -5.13
C LEU A 19 -7.26 -0.80 -6.32
N ARG A 20 -6.85 -1.20 -7.50
CA ARG A 20 -7.55 -0.88 -8.73
C ARG A 20 -8.69 -1.84 -9.04
N GLN A 21 -8.48 -3.14 -8.79
CA GLN A 21 -9.40 -4.17 -9.27
C GLN A 21 -10.41 -4.63 -8.22
N PHE A 22 -10.15 -4.37 -6.94
CA PHE A 22 -10.99 -4.86 -5.86
C PHE A 22 -11.53 -3.71 -5.02
N PRO A 23 -12.47 -2.93 -5.59
CA PRO A 23 -12.94 -1.71 -4.89
C PRO A 23 -13.66 -2.02 -3.58
N GLU A 24 -14.19 -3.23 -3.42
CA GLU A 24 -14.89 -3.59 -2.19
C GLU A 24 -13.93 -3.91 -1.04
N THR A 25 -12.66 -4.16 -1.33
CA THR A 25 -11.68 -4.39 -0.27
C THR A 25 -11.16 -3.05 0.22
N PRO A 26 -11.26 -2.75 1.53
CA PRO A 26 -10.77 -1.46 2.03
C PRO A 26 -9.28 -1.27 1.73
N TYR A 27 -8.92 -0.04 1.36
CA TYR A 27 -7.54 0.19 0.94
C TYR A 27 -6.54 -0.06 2.08
N ARG A 28 -6.94 0.18 3.34
CA ARG A 28 -6.04 -0.06 4.46
C ARG A 28 -5.73 -1.55 4.63
N VAL A 29 -6.69 -2.41 4.33
CA VAL A 29 -6.46 -3.85 4.37
C VAL A 29 -5.42 -4.25 3.34
N ILE A 30 -5.54 -3.71 2.13
CA ILE A 30 -4.59 -4.00 1.05
C ILE A 30 -3.19 -3.56 1.45
N ILE A 31 -3.07 -2.33 1.96
CA ILE A 31 -1.77 -1.79 2.34
C ILE A 31 -1.17 -2.57 3.51
N ASN A 32 -1.99 -2.90 4.51
CA ASN A 32 -1.50 -3.64 5.67
C ASN A 32 -0.98 -5.02 5.27
N GLU A 33 -1.67 -5.70 4.37
CA GLU A 33 -1.21 -7.00 3.88
C GLU A 33 0.11 -6.87 3.14
N ALA A 34 0.23 -5.82 2.32
CA ALA A 34 1.47 -5.58 1.59
C ALA A 34 2.63 -5.31 2.55
N ILE A 35 2.37 -4.54 3.59
CA ILE A 35 3.39 -4.25 4.60
C ILE A 35 3.83 -5.54 5.30
N GLU A 36 2.89 -6.41 5.66
CA GLU A 36 3.23 -7.67 6.31
C GLU A 36 4.07 -8.56 5.40
N LEU A 37 3.73 -8.61 4.12
CA LEU A 37 4.54 -9.36 3.16
C LEU A 37 5.94 -8.79 3.06
N ALA A 38 6.05 -7.47 3.01
CA ALA A 38 7.37 -6.84 2.91
C ALA A 38 8.21 -7.12 4.14
N LYS A 39 7.59 -7.13 5.32
CA LYS A 39 8.31 -7.45 6.55
C LYS A 39 8.79 -8.89 6.57
N SER A 40 8.01 -9.81 6.00
CA SER A 40 8.36 -11.23 5.99
C SER A 40 9.51 -11.53 5.04
N PHE A 41 9.56 -10.86 3.90
CA PHE A 41 10.50 -11.20 2.84
C PHE A 41 11.56 -10.15 2.59
N GLY A 42 11.33 -8.94 3.05
CA GLY A 42 12.18 -7.83 2.68
C GLY A 42 13.24 -7.51 3.70
N GLY A 43 14.00 -6.49 3.38
CA GLY A 43 14.96 -5.94 4.30
C GLY A 43 14.29 -5.12 5.37
N THR A 44 15.10 -4.49 6.18
CA THR A 44 14.62 -3.80 7.38
C THR A 44 13.67 -2.66 7.07
N ASP A 45 13.90 -1.94 5.97
CA ASP A 45 13.11 -0.74 5.67
C ASP A 45 12.24 -0.86 4.44
N GLY A 46 12.22 -2.03 3.79
CA GLY A 46 11.45 -2.21 2.57
C GLY A 46 9.97 -1.93 2.77
N HIS A 47 9.44 -2.33 3.94
CA HIS A 47 8.02 -2.13 4.21
C HIS A 47 7.64 -0.65 4.30
N LYS A 48 8.57 0.21 4.72
CA LYS A 48 8.29 1.65 4.77
C LYS A 48 8.14 2.23 3.37
N PHE A 49 8.98 1.77 2.45
CA PHE A 49 8.88 2.20 1.07
C PHE A 49 7.58 1.73 0.44
N VAL A 50 7.23 0.45 0.66
CA VAL A 50 5.98 -0.11 0.15
C VAL A 50 4.79 0.67 0.69
N ASN A 51 4.79 0.96 1.98
CA ASN A 51 3.71 1.71 2.60
C ASN A 51 3.55 3.09 1.95
N GLY A 52 4.65 3.81 1.78
CA GLY A 52 4.61 5.15 1.21
C GLY A 52 4.08 5.16 -0.21
N VAL A 53 4.56 4.21 -1.04
CA VAL A 53 4.12 4.15 -2.43
C VAL A 53 2.64 3.77 -2.52
N LEU A 54 2.20 2.79 -1.74
CA LEU A 54 0.81 2.36 -1.78
C LEU A 54 -0.14 3.40 -1.21
N ASP A 55 0.28 4.15 -0.18
CA ASP A 55 -0.52 5.26 0.30
C ASP A 55 -0.72 6.30 -0.80
N HIS A 56 0.33 6.62 -1.52
CA HIS A 56 0.25 7.57 -2.62
C HIS A 56 -0.69 7.08 -3.72
N LEU A 57 -0.57 5.81 -4.09
CA LEU A 57 -1.45 5.22 -5.09
C LEU A 57 -2.90 5.20 -4.63
N ALA A 58 -3.13 4.88 -3.37
CA ALA A 58 -4.48 4.85 -2.83
C ALA A 58 -5.13 6.23 -2.92
N ALA A 59 -4.37 7.28 -2.64
CA ALA A 59 -4.90 8.63 -2.74
C ALA A 59 -5.30 8.98 -4.17
N GLN A 60 -4.62 8.40 -5.15
CA GLN A 60 -4.95 8.63 -6.55
C GLN A 60 -6.09 7.76 -7.05
N LEU A 61 -6.11 6.50 -6.62
CA LEU A 61 -7.09 5.53 -7.11
C LEU A 61 -8.38 5.51 -6.30
N ARG A 62 -8.29 5.88 -5.03
CA ARG A 62 -9.44 5.87 -4.11
C ARG A 62 -9.48 7.14 -3.27
N PRO A 63 -9.57 8.30 -3.92
CA PRO A 63 -9.49 9.56 -3.18
C PRO A 63 -10.60 9.73 -2.15
N GLU A 64 -11.80 9.26 -2.46
CA GLU A 64 -12.92 9.41 -1.54
C GLU A 64 -12.76 8.53 -0.31
N GLU A 65 -12.28 7.31 -0.51
CA GLU A 65 -12.07 6.40 0.61
C GLU A 65 -10.96 6.90 1.53
N VAL A 66 -9.88 7.40 0.95
CA VAL A 66 -8.77 7.94 1.73
C VAL A 66 -9.22 9.16 2.51
N ALA A 67 -9.97 10.05 1.87
CA ALA A 67 -10.47 11.24 2.55
C ALA A 67 -11.42 10.88 3.70
N ALA A 68 -12.28 9.89 3.49
CA ALA A 68 -13.21 9.45 4.53
C ALA A 68 -12.46 8.90 5.74
N ARG A 69 -11.41 8.12 5.49
CA ARG A 69 -10.61 7.57 6.58
C ARG A 69 -9.88 8.66 7.35
N GLN A 70 -9.35 9.65 6.65
CA GLN A 70 -8.68 10.76 7.31
C GLN A 70 -9.64 11.54 8.19
N LYS A 71 -10.86 11.73 7.73
CA LYS A 71 -11.89 12.38 8.52
C LYS A 71 -12.20 11.62 9.80
N GLN A 72 -12.27 10.29 9.70
CA GLN A 72 -12.56 9.45 10.85
C GLN A 72 -11.47 9.52 11.91
N GLN A 73 -10.23 9.79 11.49
CA GLN A 73 -9.10 9.84 12.40
C GLN A 73 -8.96 11.20 13.08
N GLN A 74 -9.67 12.19 12.61
CA GLN A 74 -9.59 13.51 13.23
C GLN A 74 -10.46 13.56 14.48
N PRO A 75 -9.96 14.17 15.54
CA PRO A 75 -10.73 14.32 16.77
C PRO A 75 -11.96 15.20 16.59
#